data_672e12500f9f8a2ca9cac7a7ec04546b
#
_entry.id   672e12500f9f8a2ca9cac7a7ec04546b
#
_cell.length_a   1.000
_cell.length_b   1.000
_cell.length_c   1.000
_cell.angle_alpha   90.00
_cell.angle_beta   90.00
_cell.angle_gamma   90.00
#
_symmetry.space_group_name_H-M   'P 1'
#
loop_
_entity.id
_entity.type
_entity.pdbx_description
1 polymer ?
#
loop_
_entity_poly.entity_id
_entity_poly.type
_entity_poly.pdbx_seq_one_letter_code
_entity_poly.pdbx_strand_id
1 'polypeptide(L)'
;TAQERHESVLEVAKFYTDAFFKDLDGLNIIRPDVVCKATEHVPDMIELIKRIEANGHTYMAGGNLYFDVSTFPDYGKLANINLDDLKAGARIDVDQNKRSPYDFVLWFTKSKFENQALTWDSPWGRGYPGWHIECSAMSMKYLGEHFDIHTGGIDHIPIHHTNEIAQSEGATGHKWVNYWLHNEFLVIAKDKKAAEAGEGAKMSKSSGNFLTLQSLIDKGYNPLDYRFFLLGGHYRKQIYFSYDAMDGAKNARQALVQRVAKIAQSAGGISALNAEKTYKKGEAADCSGLSQKAAEYINEFKVAIENDLSTPVAMSRLQKCVKDQSLEPSEALELIRRMDSVTGLALVKSAAALLKETPACNGTVAVSHEGDSEAAEIDALVKERTEAKKARDFARADEIRRNLDARGVVVTDTPNGPVWERK
;
A
#
# COMPACT_ATOMS: atom_id res chain seq x y z
N THR A 1 12.30 -3.23 23.91
CA THR A 1 11.42 -4.33 23.38
C THR A 1 12.05 -5.70 23.63
N ALA A 2 13.29 -5.98 23.18
CA ALA A 2 13.94 -7.28 23.40
C ALA A 2 14.06 -7.62 24.90
N GLN A 3 14.52 -6.67 25.72
CA GLN A 3 14.59 -6.83 27.18
C GLN A 3 13.22 -7.04 27.83
N GLU A 4 12.20 -6.31 27.40
CA GLU A 4 10.82 -6.44 27.89
C GLU A 4 10.19 -7.80 27.54
N ARG A 5 10.58 -8.36 26.39
CA ARG A 5 10.08 -9.67 25.90
C ARG A 5 10.93 -10.85 26.33
N HIS A 6 12.07 -10.60 26.99
CA HIS A 6 13.06 -11.62 27.34
C HIS A 6 13.53 -12.44 26.14
N GLU A 7 13.63 -11.80 24.97
CA GLU A 7 14.06 -12.38 23.69
C GLU A 7 15.38 -11.73 23.24
N SER A 8 16.12 -12.39 22.36
CA SER A 8 17.27 -11.76 21.71
C SER A 8 16.82 -10.71 20.70
N VAL A 9 17.69 -9.75 20.39
CA VAL A 9 17.42 -8.71 19.36
C VAL A 9 17.12 -9.34 17.99
N LEU A 10 17.80 -10.46 17.66
CA LEU A 10 17.63 -11.16 16.39
C LEU A 10 16.28 -11.90 16.32
N GLU A 11 15.80 -12.47 17.41
CA GLU A 11 14.47 -13.10 17.48
C GLU A 11 13.37 -12.06 17.31
N VAL A 12 13.48 -10.91 17.98
CA VAL A 12 12.55 -9.79 17.82
C VAL A 12 12.56 -9.27 16.38
N ALA A 13 13.76 -9.09 15.80
CA ALA A 13 13.87 -8.66 14.40
C ALA A 13 13.22 -9.66 13.44
N LYS A 14 13.44 -10.96 13.65
CA LYS A 14 12.80 -12.02 12.85
C LYS A 14 11.28 -11.98 12.95
N PHE A 15 10.74 -11.85 14.16
CA PHE A 15 9.29 -11.76 14.37
C PHE A 15 8.66 -10.62 13.57
N TYR A 16 9.24 -9.41 13.62
CA TYR A 16 8.71 -8.27 12.88
C TYR A 16 8.97 -8.36 11.37
N THR A 17 10.04 -9.02 10.95
CA THR A 17 10.28 -9.31 9.52
C THR A 17 9.21 -10.24 8.96
N ASP A 18 8.89 -11.31 9.68
CA ASP A 18 7.85 -12.25 9.26
C ASP A 18 6.48 -11.57 9.20
N ALA A 19 6.16 -10.72 10.19
CA ALA A 19 4.92 -9.93 10.20
C ALA A 19 4.85 -8.95 9.01
N PHE A 20 5.95 -8.25 8.71
CA PHE A 20 6.05 -7.34 7.57
C PHE A 20 5.77 -8.04 6.24
N PHE A 21 6.40 -9.20 6.00
CA PHE A 21 6.16 -9.94 4.76
C PHE A 21 4.75 -10.53 4.68
N LYS A 22 4.17 -10.95 5.80
CA LYS A 22 2.76 -11.35 5.86
C LYS A 22 1.83 -10.20 5.45
N ASP A 23 2.12 -8.99 5.91
CA ASP A 23 1.35 -7.80 5.56
C ASP A 23 1.51 -7.43 4.08
N LEU A 24 2.73 -7.51 3.51
CA LEU A 24 2.96 -7.32 2.08
C LEU A 24 2.17 -8.31 1.22
N ASP A 25 2.18 -9.60 1.58
CA ASP A 25 1.42 -10.64 0.89
C ASP A 25 -0.09 -10.35 0.95
N GLY A 26 -0.60 -9.96 2.14
CA GLY A 26 -2.01 -9.58 2.33
C GLY A 26 -2.42 -8.36 1.48
N LEU A 27 -1.52 -7.41 1.30
CA LEU A 27 -1.72 -6.24 0.46
C LEU A 27 -1.48 -6.50 -1.03
N ASN A 28 -1.17 -7.74 -1.42
CA ASN A 28 -0.82 -8.12 -2.79
C ASN A 28 0.32 -7.26 -3.38
N ILE A 29 1.35 -7.01 -2.57
CA ILE A 29 2.56 -6.30 -2.98
C ILE A 29 3.58 -7.34 -3.44
N ILE A 30 4.11 -7.15 -4.64
CA ILE A 30 5.15 -8.03 -5.20
C ILE A 30 6.39 -7.92 -4.31
N ARG A 31 6.94 -9.08 -3.89
CA ARG A 31 8.16 -9.12 -3.10
C ARG A 31 9.34 -8.59 -3.91
N PRO A 32 10.25 -7.84 -3.30
CA PRO A 32 11.47 -7.40 -3.98
C PRO A 32 12.36 -8.60 -4.33
N ASP A 33 13.16 -8.46 -5.39
CA ASP A 33 14.07 -9.52 -5.85
C ASP A 33 15.19 -9.77 -4.83
N VAL A 34 15.63 -8.72 -4.12
CA VAL A 34 16.65 -8.81 -3.08
C VAL A 34 16.10 -8.23 -1.77
N VAL A 35 16.19 -9.04 -0.72
CA VAL A 35 15.94 -8.64 0.67
C VAL A 35 17.18 -8.95 1.48
N CYS A 36 17.78 -7.93 2.08
CA CYS A 36 19.03 -8.08 2.83
C CYS A 36 18.90 -7.56 4.26
N LYS A 37 19.76 -8.04 5.15
CA LYS A 37 19.82 -7.62 6.54
C LYS A 37 21.07 -6.78 6.79
N ALA A 38 20.93 -5.63 7.42
CA ALA A 38 22.04 -4.74 7.76
C ALA A 38 23.14 -5.47 8.55
N THR A 39 22.76 -6.37 9.47
CA THR A 39 23.69 -7.18 10.27
C THR A 39 24.59 -8.11 9.46
N GLU A 40 24.20 -8.47 8.27
CA GLU A 40 24.98 -9.32 7.34
C GLU A 40 25.89 -8.48 6.42
N HIS A 41 25.79 -7.13 6.49
CA HIS A 41 26.48 -6.20 5.60
C HIS A 41 27.46 -5.24 6.31
N VAL A 42 27.75 -5.51 7.59
CA VAL A 42 28.69 -4.68 8.34
C VAL A 42 30.09 -4.61 7.71
N PRO A 43 30.64 -5.70 7.14
CA PRO A 43 31.91 -5.60 6.38
C PRO A 43 31.83 -4.65 5.18
N ASP A 44 30.70 -4.65 4.44
CA ASP A 44 30.50 -3.75 3.31
C ASP A 44 30.43 -2.27 3.77
N MET A 45 29.81 -2.02 4.93
CA MET A 45 29.76 -0.68 5.55
C MET A 45 31.16 -0.20 5.95
N ILE A 46 31.97 -1.06 6.55
CA ILE A 46 33.35 -0.75 6.92
C ILE A 46 34.17 -0.39 5.68
N GLU A 47 34.06 -1.16 4.62
CA GLU A 47 34.79 -0.88 3.37
C GLU A 47 34.33 0.45 2.74
N LEU A 48 33.03 0.75 2.76
CA LEU A 48 32.52 2.05 2.29
C LEU A 48 33.05 3.20 3.14
N ILE A 49 33.07 3.08 4.47
CA ILE A 49 33.61 4.09 5.39
C ILE A 49 35.10 4.32 5.12
N LYS A 50 35.88 3.27 4.89
CA LYS A 50 37.32 3.40 4.52
C LYS A 50 37.50 4.22 3.24
N ARG A 51 36.64 4.06 2.25
CA ARG A 51 36.68 4.87 1.02
C ARG A 51 36.38 6.34 1.31
N ILE A 52 35.34 6.62 2.14
CA ILE A 52 35.01 7.97 2.59
C ILE A 52 36.19 8.60 3.32
N GLU A 53 36.86 7.84 4.20
CA GLU A 53 38.04 8.29 4.95
C GLU A 53 39.22 8.55 4.04
N ALA A 54 39.49 7.65 3.09
CA ALA A 54 40.58 7.83 2.11
C ALA A 54 40.39 9.08 1.25
N ASN A 55 39.17 9.52 1.01
CA ASN A 55 38.82 10.74 0.29
C ASN A 55 38.82 12.00 1.18
N GLY A 56 39.14 11.85 2.48
CA GLY A 56 39.34 13.00 3.39
C GLY A 56 38.06 13.57 4.00
N HIS A 57 36.95 12.80 4.00
CA HIS A 57 35.65 13.28 4.48
C HIS A 57 35.36 12.91 5.96
N THR A 58 36.36 12.44 6.70
CA THR A 58 36.12 11.94 8.06
C THR A 58 37.05 12.56 9.12
N TYR A 59 36.63 12.47 10.37
CA TYR A 59 37.44 12.74 11.53
C TYR A 59 37.03 11.94 12.76
N MET A 60 37.96 11.69 13.66
CA MET A 60 37.69 11.08 14.95
C MET A 60 37.46 12.13 16.03
N ALA A 61 36.40 12.01 16.82
CA ALA A 61 36.16 12.83 17.99
C ALA A 61 35.34 12.08 19.05
N GLY A 62 35.65 12.28 20.33
CA GLY A 62 34.92 11.63 21.43
C GLY A 62 34.91 10.09 21.40
N GLY A 63 35.77 9.48 20.56
CA GLY A 63 35.83 8.04 20.33
C GLY A 63 35.01 7.55 19.13
N ASN A 64 34.23 8.41 18.47
CA ASN A 64 33.42 8.05 17.30
C ASN A 64 34.01 8.62 16.01
N LEU A 65 33.73 7.96 14.89
CA LEU A 65 34.09 8.44 13.57
C LEU A 65 32.93 9.23 12.97
N TYR A 66 33.19 10.47 12.57
CA TYR A 66 32.20 11.36 11.98
C TYR A 66 32.49 11.63 10.50
N PHE A 67 31.44 11.87 9.73
CA PHE A 67 31.52 12.52 8.44
C PHE A 67 31.61 14.04 8.66
N ASP A 68 32.61 14.68 8.05
CA ASP A 68 32.81 16.13 8.05
C ASP A 68 32.06 16.74 6.87
N VAL A 69 30.87 17.29 7.11
CA VAL A 69 30.02 17.83 6.04
C VAL A 69 30.64 19.04 5.35
N SER A 70 31.59 19.74 5.99
CA SER A 70 32.30 20.88 5.39
C SER A 70 33.18 20.49 4.22
N THR A 71 33.56 19.21 4.12
CA THR A 71 34.39 18.66 3.04
C THR A 71 33.57 18.23 1.82
N PHE A 72 32.23 18.26 1.89
CA PHE A 72 31.32 17.87 0.81
C PHE A 72 30.44 19.06 0.37
N PRO A 73 30.87 19.83 -0.65
CA PRO A 73 30.21 21.10 -1.03
C PRO A 73 28.75 20.97 -1.44
N ASP A 74 28.36 19.81 -1.91
CA ASP A 74 26.97 19.52 -2.37
C ASP A 74 26.02 19.06 -1.25
N TYR A 75 26.49 19.09 0.02
CA TYR A 75 25.67 18.70 1.16
C TYR A 75 24.41 19.57 1.26
N GLY A 76 23.27 18.92 1.42
CA GLY A 76 21.98 19.61 1.57
C GLY A 76 21.26 19.95 0.26
N LYS A 77 21.84 19.72 -0.91
CA LYS A 77 21.20 20.02 -2.21
C LYS A 77 19.82 19.37 -2.37
N LEU A 78 19.66 18.10 -1.99
CA LEU A 78 18.38 17.39 -2.10
C LEU A 78 17.29 18.06 -1.26
N ALA A 79 17.63 18.53 -0.08
CA ALA A 79 16.70 19.13 0.87
C ALA A 79 16.55 20.65 0.66
N ASN A 80 17.27 21.23 -0.30
CA ASN A 80 17.36 22.67 -0.51
C ASN A 80 17.74 23.41 0.79
N ILE A 81 18.69 22.82 1.54
CA ILE A 81 19.17 23.35 2.83
C ILE A 81 20.25 24.38 2.54
N ASN A 82 20.04 25.61 3.00
CA ASN A 82 21.12 26.57 3.15
C ASN A 82 21.77 26.36 4.52
N LEU A 83 22.98 25.83 4.55
CA LEU A 83 23.73 25.57 5.78
C LEU A 83 24.00 26.85 6.59
N ASP A 84 24.09 28.00 5.93
CA ASP A 84 24.36 29.30 6.56
C ASP A 84 23.12 29.83 7.32
N ASP A 85 21.92 29.48 6.89
CA ASP A 85 20.64 29.94 7.47
C ASP A 85 20.16 29.08 8.65
N LEU A 86 20.68 27.87 8.79
CA LEU A 86 20.24 26.94 9.81
C LEU A 86 20.96 27.20 11.15
N LYS A 87 20.33 27.99 12.01
CA LYS A 87 20.76 28.08 13.41
C LYS A 87 20.64 26.70 14.06
N ALA A 88 21.80 26.13 14.40
CA ALA A 88 21.88 24.93 15.21
C ALA A 88 21.02 25.08 16.47
N GLY A 89 20.16 24.12 16.76
CA GLY A 89 19.67 24.01 18.13
C GLY A 89 18.20 24.05 18.41
N ALA A 90 17.33 23.87 17.43
CA ALA A 90 15.90 23.87 17.78
C ALA A 90 15.38 22.57 18.43
N ARG A 91 16.09 21.42 18.32
CA ARG A 91 15.57 20.12 18.85
C ARG A 91 16.56 18.99 19.12
N ILE A 92 17.88 19.20 19.05
CA ILE A 92 18.85 18.12 19.26
C ILE A 92 19.89 18.61 20.27
N ASP A 93 20.15 17.82 21.31
CA ASP A 93 21.34 17.97 22.14
C ASP A 93 22.56 18.00 21.23
N VAL A 94 23.21 19.16 21.15
CA VAL A 94 24.37 19.37 20.28
C VAL A 94 25.50 18.53 20.84
N ASP A 95 25.87 17.46 20.11
CA ASP A 95 27.06 16.67 20.46
C ASP A 95 28.29 17.58 20.36
N GLN A 96 28.90 17.88 21.50
CA GLN A 96 30.04 18.79 21.59
C GLN A 96 31.31 18.28 20.86
N ASN A 97 31.31 17.01 20.44
CA ASN A 97 32.40 16.43 19.66
C ASN A 97 32.32 16.75 18.17
N LYS A 98 31.16 17.25 17.70
CA LYS A 98 30.97 17.63 16.30
C LYS A 98 31.65 18.95 15.98
N ARG A 99 32.31 19.04 14.82
CA ARG A 99 32.84 20.28 14.26
C ARG A 99 31.74 21.19 13.70
N SER A 100 30.74 20.55 13.07
CA SER A 100 29.51 21.18 12.60
C SER A 100 28.29 20.46 13.18
N PRO A 101 27.19 21.16 13.49
CA PRO A 101 25.94 20.51 13.95
C PRO A 101 25.40 19.47 12.97
N TYR A 102 25.75 19.58 11.70
CA TYR A 102 25.31 18.68 10.62
C TYR A 102 26.19 17.45 10.44
N ASP A 103 27.39 17.44 11.04
CA ASP A 103 28.24 16.25 11.03
C ASP A 103 27.49 15.07 11.63
N PHE A 104 27.70 13.90 11.08
CA PHE A 104 26.99 12.70 11.52
C PHE A 104 27.94 11.53 11.70
N VAL A 105 27.56 10.61 12.59
CA VAL A 105 28.42 9.47 12.93
C VAL A 105 28.35 8.41 11.85
N LEU A 106 29.51 7.97 11.40
CA LEU A 106 29.68 6.81 10.51
C LEU A 106 29.88 5.52 11.30
N TRP A 107 30.66 5.60 12.41
CA TRP A 107 30.93 4.46 13.29
C TRP A 107 30.96 4.90 14.75
N PHE A 108 30.13 4.24 15.57
CA PHE A 108 30.06 4.45 17.01
C PHE A 108 30.98 3.46 17.73
N THR A 109 31.95 3.94 18.52
CA THR A 109 32.65 3.15 19.53
C THR A 109 32.20 3.52 20.94
N LYS A 110 31.62 4.71 21.10
CA LYS A 110 31.00 5.19 22.34
C LYS A 110 29.63 5.76 22.04
N SER A 111 28.64 5.36 22.80
CA SER A 111 27.30 5.93 22.70
C SER A 111 26.70 6.09 24.09
N LYS A 112 25.64 6.87 24.19
CA LYS A 112 24.83 7.01 25.40
C LYS A 112 24.11 5.70 25.81
N PHE A 113 24.10 4.70 24.92
CA PHE A 113 23.54 3.38 25.17
C PHE A 113 24.68 2.43 25.56
N GLU A 114 24.95 2.29 26.84
CA GLU A 114 26.07 1.49 27.38
C GLU A 114 26.01 0.00 27.05
N ASN A 115 24.82 -0.54 26.76
CA ASN A 115 24.58 -1.97 26.54
C ASN A 115 24.08 -2.26 25.12
N GLN A 116 24.89 -1.95 24.10
CA GLN A 116 24.59 -2.38 22.73
C GLN A 116 24.75 -3.89 22.59
N ALA A 117 23.64 -4.57 22.23
CA ALA A 117 23.62 -6.01 22.06
C ALA A 117 24.41 -6.50 20.84
N LEU A 118 24.56 -5.64 19.82
CA LEU A 118 25.23 -5.95 18.55
C LEU A 118 26.39 -4.98 18.33
N THR A 119 27.62 -5.51 18.34
CA THR A 119 28.85 -4.75 18.06
C THR A 119 29.81 -5.60 17.24
N TRP A 120 30.61 -4.94 16.41
CA TRP A 120 31.59 -5.57 15.52
C TRP A 120 32.96 -4.90 15.67
N ASP A 121 33.99 -5.64 15.32
CA ASP A 121 35.34 -5.07 15.26
C ASP A 121 35.51 -4.25 13.97
N SER A 122 36.18 -3.13 14.09
CA SER A 122 36.50 -2.21 12.97
C SER A 122 37.87 -1.56 13.14
N PRO A 123 38.43 -0.92 12.08
CA PRO A 123 39.65 -0.15 12.20
C PRO A 123 39.60 0.99 13.23
N TRP A 124 38.43 1.48 13.54
CA TRP A 124 38.20 2.60 14.48
C TRP A 124 37.91 2.12 15.90
N GLY A 125 37.88 0.81 16.10
CA GLY A 125 37.55 0.16 17.36
C GLY A 125 36.27 -0.65 17.31
N ARG A 126 36.04 -1.43 18.37
CA ARG A 126 34.81 -2.22 18.50
C ARG A 126 33.61 -1.32 18.70
N GLY A 127 32.56 -1.53 17.88
CA GLY A 127 31.40 -0.66 17.88
C GLY A 127 30.32 -1.09 16.89
N TYR A 128 29.56 -0.12 16.37
CA TYR A 128 28.48 -0.36 15.43
C TYR A 128 28.36 0.79 14.43
N PRO A 129 27.80 0.54 13.21
CA PRO A 129 27.64 1.56 12.18
C PRO A 129 26.61 2.63 12.56
N GLY A 130 26.76 3.82 12.01
CA GLY A 130 25.72 4.85 11.98
C GLY A 130 24.55 4.39 11.11
N TRP A 131 23.37 4.94 11.37
CA TRP A 131 22.13 4.54 10.68
C TRP A 131 22.17 4.73 9.15
N HIS A 132 22.84 5.78 8.66
CA HIS A 132 22.79 6.14 7.23
C HIS A 132 23.70 5.26 6.37
N ILE A 133 24.81 4.77 6.92
CA ILE A 133 25.78 3.96 6.15
C ILE A 133 25.22 2.58 5.77
N GLU A 134 24.26 2.07 6.53
CA GLU A 134 23.61 0.80 6.25
C GLU A 134 22.99 0.80 4.86
N CYS A 135 22.13 1.80 4.59
CA CYS A 135 21.43 1.91 3.32
C CYS A 135 22.38 2.21 2.15
N SER A 136 23.37 3.10 2.34
CA SER A 136 24.37 3.39 1.31
C SER A 136 25.14 2.12 0.91
N ALA A 137 25.66 1.37 1.89
CA ALA A 137 26.47 0.17 1.62
C ALA A 137 25.64 -0.95 0.96
N MET A 138 24.44 -1.23 1.48
CA MET A 138 23.57 -2.27 0.93
C MET A 138 23.09 -1.92 -0.48
N SER A 139 22.67 -0.68 -0.72
CA SER A 139 22.25 -0.25 -2.05
C SER A 139 23.39 -0.35 -3.07
N MET A 140 24.57 0.12 -2.73
CA MET A 140 25.73 0.05 -3.63
C MET A 140 26.16 -1.38 -3.92
N LYS A 141 26.03 -2.29 -2.96
CA LYS A 141 26.38 -3.70 -3.15
C LYS A 141 25.50 -4.39 -4.20
N TYR A 142 24.20 -4.14 -4.17
CA TYR A 142 23.24 -4.85 -5.02
C TYR A 142 22.87 -4.10 -6.30
N LEU A 143 22.90 -2.77 -6.28
CA LEU A 143 22.48 -1.92 -7.39
C LEU A 143 23.67 -1.23 -8.09
N GLY A 144 24.86 -1.30 -7.49
CA GLY A 144 26.05 -0.62 -8.01
C GLY A 144 26.21 0.80 -7.46
N GLU A 145 27.30 1.44 -7.86
CA GLU A 145 27.68 2.79 -7.41
C GLU A 145 26.85 3.90 -8.07
N HIS A 146 26.00 3.55 -9.01
CA HIS A 146 25.06 4.44 -9.69
C HIS A 146 23.83 3.65 -10.10
N PHE A 147 22.63 4.10 -9.70
CA PHE A 147 21.39 3.44 -10.02
C PHE A 147 20.22 4.42 -10.21
N ASP A 148 19.09 3.93 -10.70
CA ASP A 148 18.04 4.80 -11.21
C ASP A 148 17.18 5.44 -10.10
N ILE A 149 16.61 4.65 -9.19
CA ILE A 149 15.57 5.13 -8.28
C ILE A 149 15.87 4.72 -6.85
N HIS A 150 15.84 5.71 -5.93
CA HIS A 150 15.85 5.53 -4.48
C HIS A 150 14.58 6.13 -3.87
N THR A 151 13.99 5.44 -2.88
CA THR A 151 12.71 5.84 -2.32
C THR A 151 12.74 5.92 -0.80
N GLY A 152 11.86 6.74 -0.23
CA GLY A 152 11.65 6.83 1.21
C GLY A 152 10.48 7.74 1.58
N GLY A 153 10.30 7.96 2.88
CA GLY A 153 9.36 8.96 3.37
C GLY A 153 9.91 10.39 3.20
N ILE A 154 9.04 11.38 3.14
CA ILE A 154 9.43 12.79 3.02
C ILE A 154 10.35 13.27 4.17
N ASP A 155 10.24 12.62 5.33
CA ASP A 155 11.09 12.89 6.50
C ASP A 155 12.54 12.43 6.33
N HIS A 156 12.84 11.60 5.33
CA HIS A 156 14.21 11.22 5.00
C HIS A 156 14.99 12.29 4.24
N ILE A 157 14.29 13.19 3.53
CA ILE A 157 14.93 14.23 2.69
C ILE A 157 15.98 15.04 3.47
N PRO A 158 15.63 15.66 4.63
CA PRO A 158 16.52 16.62 5.27
C PRO A 158 17.75 16.01 5.93
N ILE A 159 17.71 14.74 6.30
CA ILE A 159 18.77 14.10 7.09
C ILE A 159 19.21 12.79 6.45
N HIS A 160 18.35 11.77 6.41
CA HIS A 160 18.76 10.41 6.05
C HIS A 160 19.31 10.33 4.63
N HIS A 161 18.52 10.72 3.64
CA HIS A 161 18.92 10.68 2.22
C HIS A 161 20.02 11.71 1.90
N THR A 162 20.01 12.88 2.56
CA THR A 162 21.10 13.86 2.42
C THR A 162 22.43 13.28 2.91
N ASN A 163 22.42 12.54 4.02
CA ASN A 163 23.60 11.87 4.55
C ASN A 163 24.03 10.68 3.68
N GLU A 164 23.09 9.92 3.13
CA GLU A 164 23.41 8.84 2.18
C GLU A 164 24.08 9.35 0.91
N ILE A 165 23.62 10.50 0.36
CA ILE A 165 24.27 11.16 -0.77
C ILE A 165 25.70 11.53 -0.41
N ALA A 166 25.91 12.18 0.73
CA ALA A 166 27.24 12.58 1.18
C ALA A 166 28.18 11.38 1.33
N GLN A 167 27.70 10.28 1.91
CA GLN A 167 28.45 9.03 2.05
C GLN A 167 28.82 8.41 0.70
N SER A 168 27.82 8.23 -0.15
CA SER A 168 27.97 7.50 -1.41
C SER A 168 28.79 8.31 -2.43
N GLU A 169 28.46 9.59 -2.61
CA GLU A 169 29.15 10.47 -3.55
C GLU A 169 30.52 10.90 -2.99
N GLY A 170 30.66 11.06 -1.67
CA GLY A 170 31.95 11.27 -1.02
C GLY A 170 32.90 10.07 -1.16
N ALA A 171 32.39 8.86 -1.20
CA ALA A 171 33.18 7.66 -1.43
C ALA A 171 33.55 7.43 -2.90
N THR A 172 32.70 7.84 -3.85
CA THR A 172 32.82 7.49 -5.28
C THR A 172 33.30 8.66 -6.14
N GLY A 173 33.03 9.90 -5.74
CA GLY A 173 33.32 11.10 -6.51
C GLY A 173 32.34 11.36 -7.67
N HIS A 174 31.24 10.62 -7.77
CA HIS A 174 30.24 10.80 -8.82
C HIS A 174 28.80 10.65 -8.29
N LYS A 175 27.83 11.12 -9.09
CA LYS A 175 26.40 11.03 -8.76
C LYS A 175 25.97 9.59 -8.48
N TRP A 176 25.26 9.40 -7.34
CA TRP A 176 24.83 8.09 -6.86
C TRP A 176 23.47 7.67 -7.44
N VAL A 177 22.42 8.49 -7.32
CA VAL A 177 21.05 8.17 -7.70
C VAL A 177 20.49 9.15 -8.72
N ASN A 178 19.77 8.64 -9.75
CA ASN A 178 19.16 9.51 -10.76
C ASN A 178 17.88 10.18 -10.25
N TYR A 179 16.97 9.41 -9.61
CA TYR A 179 15.66 9.87 -9.21
C TYR A 179 15.36 9.52 -7.76
N TRP A 180 14.94 10.53 -7.01
CA TRP A 180 14.51 10.39 -5.62
C TRP A 180 12.99 10.49 -5.56
N LEU A 181 12.31 9.47 -5.00
CA LEU A 181 10.87 9.47 -4.80
C LEU A 181 10.55 9.44 -3.31
N HIS A 182 9.75 10.40 -2.87
CA HIS A 182 9.36 10.53 -1.47
C HIS A 182 7.84 10.54 -1.32
N ASN A 183 7.35 9.67 -0.45
CA ASN A 183 5.93 9.63 -0.12
C ASN A 183 5.64 10.43 1.15
N GLU A 184 4.46 11.05 1.15
CA GLU A 184 3.91 11.74 2.30
C GLU A 184 3.35 10.75 3.34
N PHE A 185 3.02 11.29 4.52
CA PHE A 185 2.51 10.48 5.63
C PHE A 185 1.06 10.07 5.46
N LEU A 186 0.74 8.89 5.97
CA LEU A 186 -0.60 8.54 6.40
C LEU A 186 -0.85 9.20 7.76
N VAL A 187 -1.91 9.98 7.85
CA VAL A 187 -2.30 10.75 9.04
C VAL A 187 -3.61 10.18 9.57
N ILE A 188 -3.74 10.05 10.89
CA ILE A 188 -5.00 9.59 11.49
C ILE A 188 -5.90 10.79 11.76
N ALA A 189 -7.07 10.80 11.12
CA ALA A 189 -8.13 11.75 11.42
C ALA A 189 -9.16 11.13 12.38
N LYS A 190 -9.78 11.96 13.22
CA LYS A 190 -10.79 11.49 14.17
C LYS A 190 -12.01 10.91 13.45
N ASP A 191 -12.45 11.58 12.40
CA ASP A 191 -13.60 11.22 11.57
C ASP A 191 -13.42 11.78 10.14
N LYS A 192 -14.39 11.53 9.28
CA LYS A 192 -14.37 12.00 7.88
C LYS A 192 -14.31 13.52 7.78
N LYS A 193 -15.01 14.24 8.65
CA LYS A 193 -15.06 15.72 8.64
C LYS A 193 -13.69 16.30 8.97
N ALA A 194 -13.01 15.74 9.98
CA ALA A 194 -11.65 16.12 10.33
C ALA A 194 -10.68 15.80 9.18
N ALA A 195 -10.85 14.65 8.51
CA ALA A 195 -10.05 14.28 7.34
C ALA A 195 -10.23 15.27 6.17
N GLU A 196 -11.46 15.66 5.87
CA GLU A 196 -11.79 16.65 4.82
C GLU A 196 -11.26 18.04 5.17
N ALA A 197 -11.19 18.40 6.44
CA ALA A 197 -10.60 19.64 6.93
C ALA A 197 -9.06 19.63 6.99
N GLY A 198 -8.42 18.48 6.70
CA GLY A 198 -6.97 18.32 6.82
C GLY A 198 -6.49 18.25 8.28
N GLU A 199 -7.38 17.89 9.21
CA GLU A 199 -7.08 17.77 10.63
C GLU A 199 -6.75 16.33 10.99
N GLY A 200 -5.53 16.09 11.42
CA GLY A 200 -5.10 14.75 11.83
C GLY A 200 -3.78 14.79 12.59
N ALA A 201 -3.46 13.68 13.22
CA ALA A 201 -2.22 13.49 13.94
C ALA A 201 -1.37 12.38 13.29
N LYS A 202 -0.05 12.58 13.26
CA LYS A 202 0.88 11.53 12.86
C LYS A 202 0.71 10.32 13.80
N MET A 203 0.62 9.13 13.22
CA MET A 203 0.55 7.88 13.98
C MET A 203 1.82 7.70 14.82
N SER A 204 1.69 7.45 16.11
CA SER A 204 2.83 7.14 16.97
C SER A 204 2.52 5.98 17.92
N LYS A 205 3.53 5.18 18.25
CA LYS A 205 3.41 4.06 19.20
C LYS A 205 3.02 4.53 20.61
N SER A 206 3.47 5.74 21.00
CA SER A 206 3.23 6.31 22.32
C SER A 206 1.81 6.88 22.52
N SER A 207 1.07 7.14 21.45
CA SER A 207 -0.29 7.70 21.53
C SER A 207 -1.39 6.65 21.71
N GLY A 208 -1.07 5.35 21.72
CA GLY A 208 -2.06 4.27 21.80
C GLY A 208 -2.90 4.05 20.53
N ASN A 209 -2.76 4.91 19.52
CA ASN A 209 -3.51 4.86 18.26
C ASN A 209 -2.69 4.20 17.14
N PHE A 210 -1.92 3.17 17.47
CA PHE A 210 -1.11 2.47 16.48
C PHE A 210 -1.97 1.47 15.71
N LEU A 211 -2.23 1.76 14.44
CA LEU A 211 -2.96 0.88 13.54
C LEU A 211 -1.98 -0.07 12.85
N THR A 212 -2.28 -1.35 12.91
CA THR A 212 -1.64 -2.40 12.11
C THR A 212 -2.62 -2.91 11.06
N LEU A 213 -2.12 -3.58 10.02
CA LEU A 213 -2.99 -4.24 9.06
C LEU A 213 -3.90 -5.27 9.76
N GLN A 214 -3.37 -5.99 10.76
CA GLN A 214 -4.15 -6.93 11.56
C GLN A 214 -5.32 -6.26 12.27
N SER A 215 -5.16 -5.04 12.80
CA SER A 215 -6.26 -4.33 13.46
C SER A 215 -7.40 -3.95 12.51
N LEU A 216 -7.11 -3.78 11.23
CA LEU A 216 -8.14 -3.60 10.18
C LEU A 216 -8.83 -4.93 9.87
N ILE A 217 -8.08 -6.02 9.77
CA ILE A 217 -8.62 -7.38 9.55
C ILE A 217 -9.57 -7.76 10.68
N ASP A 218 -9.18 -7.52 11.93
CA ASP A 218 -9.99 -7.81 13.13
C ASP A 218 -11.32 -7.03 13.15
N LYS A 219 -11.36 -5.88 12.48
CA LYS A 219 -12.58 -5.08 12.25
C LYS A 219 -13.36 -5.47 10.99
N GLY A 220 -12.97 -6.54 10.30
CA GLY A 220 -13.68 -7.08 9.14
C GLY A 220 -13.37 -6.36 7.81
N TYR A 221 -12.24 -5.65 7.71
CA TYR A 221 -11.73 -5.15 6.44
C TYR A 221 -10.84 -6.19 5.76
N ASN A 222 -10.95 -6.27 4.44
CA ASN A 222 -9.97 -7.00 3.65
C ASN A 222 -8.71 -6.12 3.48
N PRO A 223 -7.49 -6.66 3.52
CA PRO A 223 -6.27 -5.90 3.23
C PRO A 223 -6.33 -5.10 1.92
N LEU A 224 -6.99 -5.63 0.89
CA LEU A 224 -7.16 -4.94 -0.39
C LEU A 224 -8.15 -3.75 -0.33
N ASP A 225 -9.00 -3.66 0.69
CA ASP A 225 -9.81 -2.46 0.94
C ASP A 225 -8.90 -1.31 1.38
N TYR A 226 -7.87 -1.61 2.19
CA TYR A 226 -6.87 -0.64 2.59
C TYR A 226 -5.97 -0.24 1.40
N ARG A 227 -5.54 -1.21 0.57
CA ARG A 227 -4.83 -0.90 -0.67
C ARG A 227 -5.66 0.00 -1.59
N PHE A 228 -6.95 -0.26 -1.75
CA PHE A 228 -7.87 0.56 -2.52
C PHE A 228 -7.97 1.99 -1.96
N PHE A 229 -8.05 2.12 -0.64
CA PHE A 229 -8.03 3.42 0.05
C PHE A 229 -6.76 4.21 -0.28
N LEU A 230 -5.58 3.59 -0.17
CA LEU A 230 -4.30 4.23 -0.45
C LEU A 230 -4.17 4.66 -1.92
N LEU A 231 -4.61 3.85 -2.88
CA LEU A 231 -4.58 4.17 -4.31
C LEU A 231 -5.49 5.35 -4.69
N GLY A 232 -6.43 5.72 -3.82
CA GLY A 232 -7.28 6.89 -3.95
C GLY A 232 -6.54 8.22 -3.70
N GLY A 233 -5.35 8.19 -3.10
CA GLY A 233 -4.50 9.36 -2.86
C GLY A 233 -3.24 9.37 -3.73
N HIS A 234 -2.73 10.56 -4.03
CA HIS A 234 -1.42 10.69 -4.68
C HIS A 234 -0.32 10.59 -3.61
N TYR A 235 0.75 9.84 -3.88
CA TYR A 235 1.81 9.57 -2.90
C TYR A 235 2.53 10.81 -2.36
N ARG A 236 2.52 11.93 -3.09
CA ARG A 236 3.08 13.23 -2.65
C ARG A 236 2.13 14.04 -1.75
N LYS A 237 0.96 13.52 -1.41
CA LYS A 237 -0.01 14.18 -0.55
C LYS A 237 -0.30 13.36 0.69
N GLN A 238 -0.49 14.01 1.81
CA GLN A 238 -0.95 13.34 3.03
C GLN A 238 -2.30 12.67 2.79
N ILE A 239 -2.40 11.43 3.23
CA ILE A 239 -3.65 10.68 3.21
C ILE A 239 -4.19 10.63 4.62
N TYR A 240 -5.43 11.04 4.80
CA TYR A 240 -6.09 11.08 6.10
C TYR A 240 -6.93 9.82 6.30
N PHE A 241 -6.47 8.98 7.22
CA PHE A 241 -7.17 7.76 7.58
C PHE A 241 -8.28 8.04 8.57
N SER A 242 -9.47 7.53 8.31
CA SER A 242 -10.56 7.36 9.28
C SER A 242 -11.31 6.07 8.97
N TYR A 243 -12.04 5.52 9.94
CA TYR A 243 -12.86 4.33 9.69
C TYR A 243 -13.98 4.61 8.69
N ASP A 244 -14.57 5.81 8.69
CA ASP A 244 -15.55 6.22 7.67
C ASP A 244 -14.97 6.21 6.26
N ALA A 245 -13.72 6.67 6.10
CA ALA A 245 -13.02 6.62 4.82
C ALA A 245 -12.72 5.17 4.40
N MET A 246 -12.37 4.30 5.36
CA MET A 246 -12.18 2.88 5.11
C MET A 246 -13.48 2.16 4.72
N ASP A 247 -14.61 2.48 5.36
CA ASP A 247 -15.93 1.97 4.99
C ASP A 247 -16.30 2.38 3.56
N GLY A 248 -16.04 3.64 3.21
CA GLY A 248 -16.18 4.13 1.84
C GLY A 248 -15.34 3.33 0.83
N ALA A 249 -14.07 3.09 1.15
CA ALA A 249 -13.17 2.32 0.29
C ALA A 249 -13.58 0.85 0.16
N LYS A 250 -13.97 0.20 1.27
CA LYS A 250 -14.52 -1.16 1.29
C LYS A 250 -15.73 -1.28 0.38
N ASN A 251 -16.73 -0.40 0.56
CA ASN A 251 -17.95 -0.41 -0.24
C ASN A 251 -17.66 -0.16 -1.73
N ALA A 252 -16.78 0.78 -2.04
CA ALA A 252 -16.40 1.09 -3.41
C ALA A 252 -15.66 -0.09 -4.09
N ARG A 253 -14.72 -0.73 -3.39
CA ARG A 253 -14.02 -1.91 -3.92
C ARG A 253 -14.98 -3.09 -4.11
N GLN A 254 -15.86 -3.36 -3.16
CA GLN A 254 -16.87 -4.42 -3.27
C GLN A 254 -17.82 -4.18 -4.46
N ALA A 255 -18.30 -2.95 -4.66
CA ALA A 255 -19.11 -2.59 -5.82
C ALA A 255 -18.35 -2.78 -7.14
N LEU A 256 -17.04 -2.51 -7.16
CA LEU A 256 -16.19 -2.74 -8.32
C LEU A 256 -16.06 -4.25 -8.62
N VAL A 257 -15.81 -5.08 -7.63
CA VAL A 257 -15.75 -6.54 -7.75
C VAL A 257 -17.08 -7.12 -8.26
N GLN A 258 -18.21 -6.65 -7.73
CA GLN A 258 -19.54 -7.08 -8.20
C GLN A 258 -19.78 -6.74 -9.68
N ARG A 259 -19.31 -5.58 -10.15
CA ARG A 259 -19.40 -5.20 -11.57
C ARG A 259 -18.53 -6.08 -12.45
N VAL A 260 -17.31 -6.39 -12.01
CA VAL A 260 -16.41 -7.32 -12.71
C VAL A 260 -17.03 -8.71 -12.80
N ALA A 261 -17.67 -9.19 -11.73
CA ALA A 261 -18.42 -10.46 -11.74
C ALA A 261 -19.56 -10.45 -12.77
N LYS A 262 -20.31 -9.34 -12.87
CA LYS A 262 -21.39 -9.21 -13.90
C LYS A 262 -20.83 -9.20 -15.33
N ILE A 263 -19.71 -8.51 -15.57
CA ILE A 263 -19.04 -8.53 -16.88
C ILE A 263 -18.60 -9.96 -17.21
N ALA A 264 -18.04 -10.67 -16.23
CA ALA A 264 -17.65 -12.06 -16.41
C ALA A 264 -18.81 -13.00 -16.73
N GLN A 265 -19.96 -12.82 -16.09
CA GLN A 265 -21.19 -13.59 -16.44
C GLN A 265 -21.56 -13.40 -17.90
N SER A 266 -21.49 -12.18 -18.42
CA SER A 266 -21.76 -11.88 -19.82
C SER A 266 -20.68 -12.41 -20.78
N ALA A 267 -19.45 -12.61 -20.31
CA ALA A 267 -18.32 -13.12 -21.08
C ALA A 267 -18.15 -14.65 -21.04
N GLY A 268 -19.09 -15.39 -20.48
CA GLY A 268 -19.02 -16.86 -20.35
C GLY A 268 -18.88 -17.38 -18.93
N GLY A 269 -19.14 -16.54 -17.94
CA GLY A 269 -19.18 -16.93 -16.53
C GLY A 269 -17.82 -17.11 -15.89
N ILE A 270 -17.73 -18.03 -14.94
CA ILE A 270 -16.51 -18.26 -14.15
C ILE A 270 -15.33 -18.72 -15.01
N SER A 271 -15.60 -19.39 -16.15
CA SER A 271 -14.54 -19.81 -17.08
C SER A 271 -13.78 -18.63 -17.68
N ALA A 272 -14.44 -17.49 -17.90
CA ALA A 272 -13.81 -16.28 -18.37
C ALA A 272 -12.86 -15.64 -17.34
N LEU A 273 -13.02 -15.96 -16.04
CA LEU A 273 -12.18 -15.47 -14.94
C LEU A 273 -11.01 -16.40 -14.61
N ASN A 274 -11.11 -17.69 -14.95
CA ASN A 274 -10.11 -18.69 -14.56
C ASN A 274 -8.79 -18.65 -15.38
N ALA A 275 -8.73 -17.85 -16.43
CA ALA A 275 -7.48 -17.64 -17.16
C ALA A 275 -6.57 -16.71 -16.35
N GLU A 276 -5.68 -17.29 -15.53
CA GLU A 276 -4.57 -16.51 -14.95
C GLU A 276 -3.67 -16.03 -16.10
N LYS A 277 -3.59 -14.72 -16.25
CA LYS A 277 -2.65 -14.08 -17.16
C LYS A 277 -1.67 -13.28 -16.34
N THR A 278 -0.40 -13.61 -16.48
CA THR A 278 0.71 -12.77 -16.02
C THR A 278 1.23 -11.98 -17.21
N TYR A 279 1.47 -10.71 -17.03
CA TYR A 279 1.99 -9.84 -18.08
C TYR A 279 3.49 -9.65 -17.88
N LYS A 280 4.28 -9.86 -18.94
CA LYS A 280 5.70 -9.51 -18.96
C LYS A 280 5.87 -7.99 -18.97
N LYS A 281 7.08 -7.51 -18.70
CA LYS A 281 7.41 -6.09 -18.74
C LYS A 281 6.94 -5.46 -20.07
N GLY A 282 6.09 -4.44 -19.97
CA GLY A 282 5.52 -3.74 -21.14
C GLY A 282 4.29 -4.38 -21.79
N GLU A 283 4.02 -5.67 -21.57
CA GLU A 283 2.91 -6.39 -22.22
C GLU A 283 1.53 -5.87 -21.80
N ALA A 284 1.37 -5.44 -20.55
CA ALA A 284 0.11 -4.87 -20.06
C ALA A 284 -0.28 -3.56 -20.77
N ALA A 285 0.69 -2.84 -21.33
CA ALA A 285 0.51 -1.61 -22.07
C ALA A 285 0.45 -1.82 -23.60
N ASP A 286 0.66 -3.05 -24.09
CA ASP A 286 0.57 -3.37 -25.52
C ASP A 286 -0.90 -3.33 -25.98
N CYS A 287 -1.20 -2.49 -26.96
CA CYS A 287 -2.54 -2.34 -27.52
C CYS A 287 -2.79 -3.24 -28.75
N SER A 288 -1.86 -4.13 -29.11
CA SER A 288 -2.01 -5.03 -30.26
C SER A 288 -3.23 -5.95 -30.08
N GLY A 289 -4.10 -5.98 -31.09
CA GLY A 289 -5.30 -6.82 -31.09
C GLY A 289 -6.49 -6.30 -30.25
N LEU A 290 -6.37 -5.13 -29.64
CA LEU A 290 -7.48 -4.47 -28.97
C LEU A 290 -8.29 -3.61 -29.97
N SER A 291 -9.59 -3.42 -29.68
CA SER A 291 -10.38 -2.40 -30.38
C SER A 291 -9.81 -0.99 -30.13
N GLN A 292 -10.11 -0.04 -31.00
CA GLN A 292 -9.67 1.34 -30.83
C GLN A 292 -10.07 1.88 -29.46
N LYS A 293 -11.29 1.63 -29.02
CA LYS A 293 -11.80 2.07 -27.72
C LYS A 293 -11.07 1.45 -26.54
N ALA A 294 -10.76 0.16 -26.63
CA ALA A 294 -10.00 -0.54 -25.62
C ALA A 294 -8.55 -0.03 -25.51
N ALA A 295 -7.94 0.24 -26.67
CA ALA A 295 -6.61 0.86 -26.72
C ALA A 295 -6.59 2.25 -26.09
N GLU A 296 -7.64 3.05 -26.29
CA GLU A 296 -7.79 4.36 -25.63
C GLU A 296 -7.80 4.23 -24.10
N TYR A 297 -8.51 3.25 -23.53
CA TYR A 297 -8.53 3.00 -22.08
C TYR A 297 -7.14 2.65 -21.53
N ILE A 298 -6.41 1.75 -22.20
CA ILE A 298 -5.04 1.37 -21.79
C ILE A 298 -4.11 2.59 -21.87
N ASN A 299 -4.19 3.37 -22.94
CA ASN A 299 -3.36 4.57 -23.10
C ASN A 299 -3.69 5.64 -22.05
N GLU A 300 -4.97 5.91 -21.76
CA GLU A 300 -5.37 6.85 -20.71
C GLU A 300 -4.86 6.39 -19.32
N PHE A 301 -4.94 5.09 -19.02
CA PHE A 301 -4.43 4.52 -17.79
C PHE A 301 -2.89 4.63 -17.71
N LYS A 302 -2.20 4.26 -18.80
CA LYS A 302 -0.74 4.35 -18.91
C LYS A 302 -0.26 5.79 -18.67
N VAL A 303 -0.85 6.77 -19.37
CA VAL A 303 -0.52 8.19 -19.19
C VAL A 303 -0.71 8.64 -17.74
N ALA A 304 -1.74 8.16 -17.05
CA ALA A 304 -1.93 8.48 -15.64
C ALA A 304 -0.80 7.91 -14.74
N ILE A 305 -0.37 6.67 -14.98
CA ILE A 305 0.72 6.05 -14.23
C ILE A 305 2.07 6.70 -14.56
N GLU A 306 2.33 6.99 -15.83
CA GLU A 306 3.56 7.67 -16.28
C GLU A 306 3.65 9.14 -15.83
N ASN A 307 2.53 9.75 -15.46
CA ASN A 307 2.48 11.09 -14.90
C ASN A 307 2.66 11.06 -13.39
N ASP A 308 3.87 10.81 -12.95
CA ASP A 308 4.29 10.81 -11.53
C ASP A 308 3.43 9.86 -10.66
N LEU A 309 3.16 8.65 -11.16
CA LEU A 309 2.37 7.63 -10.48
C LEU A 309 1.00 8.13 -9.99
N SER A 310 0.27 8.88 -10.83
CA SER A 310 -1.04 9.44 -10.47
C SER A 310 -2.10 8.34 -10.34
N THR A 311 -2.00 7.55 -9.25
CA THR A 311 -2.92 6.43 -8.97
C THR A 311 -4.38 6.87 -8.86
N PRO A 312 -4.76 8.06 -8.32
CA PRO A 312 -6.16 8.48 -8.31
C PRO A 312 -6.75 8.61 -9.71
N VAL A 313 -5.97 9.15 -10.67
CA VAL A 313 -6.40 9.27 -12.06
C VAL A 313 -6.49 7.89 -12.71
N ALA A 314 -5.49 7.04 -12.50
CA ALA A 314 -5.48 5.66 -13.01
C ALA A 314 -6.68 4.87 -12.48
N MET A 315 -7.01 4.97 -11.19
CA MET A 315 -8.20 4.35 -10.60
C MET A 315 -9.51 4.88 -11.19
N SER A 316 -9.57 6.17 -11.50
CA SER A 316 -10.73 6.73 -12.22
C SER A 316 -10.90 6.13 -13.62
N ARG A 317 -9.79 5.87 -14.35
CA ARG A 317 -9.83 5.22 -15.67
C ARG A 317 -10.27 3.76 -15.58
N LEU A 318 -9.75 3.02 -14.62
CA LEU A 318 -10.20 1.65 -14.33
C LEU A 318 -11.71 1.61 -14.02
N GLN A 319 -12.19 2.50 -13.16
CA GLN A 319 -13.62 2.55 -12.82
C GLN A 319 -14.50 2.95 -14.02
N LYS A 320 -14.03 3.84 -14.90
CA LYS A 320 -14.72 4.22 -16.13
C LYS A 320 -14.82 3.02 -17.07
N CYS A 321 -13.73 2.28 -17.27
CA CYS A 321 -13.70 1.06 -18.08
C CYS A 321 -14.72 0.03 -17.57
N VAL A 322 -14.73 -0.26 -16.26
CA VAL A 322 -15.67 -1.23 -15.64
C VAL A 322 -17.13 -0.81 -15.78
N LYS A 323 -17.44 0.47 -15.97
CA LYS A 323 -18.81 0.99 -16.13
C LYS A 323 -19.25 1.06 -17.59
N ASP A 324 -18.34 0.91 -18.54
CA ASP A 324 -18.63 1.09 -19.96
C ASP A 324 -19.29 -0.16 -20.56
N GLN A 325 -20.61 -0.09 -20.76
CA GLN A 325 -21.40 -1.18 -21.31
C GLN A 325 -21.26 -1.35 -22.83
N SER A 326 -20.55 -0.48 -23.51
CA SER A 326 -20.31 -0.55 -24.96
C SER A 326 -19.05 -1.32 -25.33
N LEU A 327 -18.26 -1.74 -24.34
CA LEU A 327 -17.15 -2.68 -24.54
C LEU A 327 -17.68 -4.12 -24.60
N GLU A 328 -17.11 -4.92 -25.48
CA GLU A 328 -17.34 -6.36 -25.45
C GLU A 328 -16.90 -6.94 -24.10
N PRO A 329 -17.71 -7.78 -23.43
CA PRO A 329 -17.41 -8.26 -22.07
C PRO A 329 -16.04 -8.94 -21.94
N SER A 330 -15.62 -9.72 -22.93
CA SER A 330 -14.31 -10.36 -22.96
C SER A 330 -13.15 -9.37 -23.04
N GLU A 331 -13.32 -8.33 -23.83
CA GLU A 331 -12.35 -7.25 -23.98
C GLU A 331 -12.30 -6.40 -22.70
N ALA A 332 -13.44 -6.06 -22.10
CA ALA A 332 -13.50 -5.36 -20.82
C ALA A 332 -12.74 -6.14 -19.70
N LEU A 333 -12.90 -7.46 -19.62
CA LEU A 333 -12.15 -8.29 -18.69
C LEU A 333 -10.64 -8.26 -18.95
N GLU A 334 -10.23 -8.27 -20.23
CA GLU A 334 -8.81 -8.16 -20.57
C GLU A 334 -8.23 -6.81 -20.12
N LEU A 335 -8.93 -5.69 -20.36
CA LEU A 335 -8.52 -4.37 -19.89
C LEU A 335 -8.41 -4.32 -18.37
N ILE A 336 -9.39 -4.86 -17.66
CA ILE A 336 -9.40 -4.91 -16.20
C ILE A 336 -8.18 -5.70 -15.69
N ARG A 337 -7.85 -6.86 -16.28
CA ARG A 337 -6.67 -7.62 -15.90
C ARG A 337 -5.38 -6.82 -16.07
N ARG A 338 -5.23 -6.14 -17.21
CA ARG A 338 -4.05 -5.32 -17.52
C ARG A 338 -3.89 -4.16 -16.54
N MET A 339 -4.96 -3.43 -16.27
CA MET A 339 -4.93 -2.34 -15.30
C MET A 339 -4.71 -2.86 -13.87
N ASP A 340 -5.32 -3.99 -13.53
CA ASP A 340 -5.20 -4.58 -12.19
C ASP A 340 -3.84 -5.26 -11.95
N SER A 341 -3.10 -5.63 -12.98
CA SER A 341 -1.69 -6.06 -12.84
C SER A 341 -0.80 -4.96 -12.27
N VAL A 342 -1.20 -3.68 -12.41
CA VAL A 342 -0.53 -2.52 -11.83
C VAL A 342 -1.15 -2.13 -10.48
N THR A 343 -2.50 -2.09 -10.40
CA THR A 343 -3.18 -1.66 -9.16
C THR A 343 -3.13 -2.73 -8.06
N GLY A 344 -3.03 -4.01 -8.41
CA GLY A 344 -2.91 -5.13 -7.47
C GLY A 344 -4.12 -5.35 -6.58
N LEU A 345 -5.32 -4.94 -6.99
CA LEU A 345 -6.56 -5.07 -6.23
C LEU A 345 -7.19 -6.46 -6.30
N ALA A 346 -6.60 -7.37 -7.10
CA ALA A 346 -7.07 -8.73 -7.34
C ALA A 346 -8.57 -8.79 -7.75
N LEU A 347 -9.01 -7.88 -8.62
CA LEU A 347 -10.42 -7.71 -8.98
C LEU A 347 -11.00 -8.95 -9.63
N VAL A 348 -10.28 -9.53 -10.60
CA VAL A 348 -10.70 -10.75 -11.30
C VAL A 348 -10.76 -11.95 -10.37
N LYS A 349 -9.75 -12.12 -9.51
CA LYS A 349 -9.72 -13.20 -8.49
C LYS A 349 -10.86 -13.05 -7.48
N SER A 350 -11.11 -11.83 -7.00
CA SER A 350 -12.21 -11.54 -6.08
C SER A 350 -13.59 -11.77 -6.72
N ALA A 351 -13.74 -11.41 -7.99
CA ALA A 351 -14.97 -11.67 -8.75
C ALA A 351 -15.21 -13.17 -8.97
N ALA A 352 -14.15 -13.94 -9.22
CA ALA A 352 -14.23 -15.40 -9.33
C ALA A 352 -14.64 -16.06 -8.01
N ALA A 353 -14.10 -15.60 -6.87
CA ALA A 353 -14.51 -16.06 -5.55
C ALA A 353 -16.01 -15.77 -5.31
N LEU A 354 -16.45 -14.53 -5.59
CA LEU A 354 -17.83 -14.13 -5.45
C LEU A 354 -18.79 -15.02 -6.29
N LEU A 355 -18.41 -15.35 -7.52
CA LEU A 355 -19.24 -16.22 -8.38
C LEU A 355 -19.26 -17.68 -7.93
N LYS A 356 -18.21 -18.16 -7.24
CA LYS A 356 -18.17 -19.51 -6.65
C LYS A 356 -19.06 -19.62 -5.41
N GLU A 357 -19.08 -18.57 -4.59
CA GLU A 357 -19.89 -18.49 -3.38
C GLU A 357 -21.38 -18.26 -3.69
N THR A 358 -21.69 -17.72 -4.88
CA THR A 358 -23.06 -17.56 -5.35
C THR A 358 -23.35 -18.74 -6.27
N PRO A 359 -24.10 -19.79 -5.82
CA PRO A 359 -24.48 -20.86 -6.71
C PRO A 359 -25.20 -20.25 -7.93
N ALA A 360 -24.95 -20.81 -9.11
CA ALA A 360 -25.66 -20.42 -10.33
C ALA A 360 -27.16 -20.62 -10.15
N CYS A 361 -27.83 -19.63 -9.62
CA CYS A 361 -29.28 -19.60 -9.55
C CYS A 361 -29.83 -19.28 -10.95
N ASN A 362 -29.76 -20.27 -11.83
CA ASN A 362 -30.75 -20.40 -12.88
C ASN A 362 -32.04 -20.86 -12.21
N GLY A 363 -32.87 -19.94 -11.83
CA GLY A 363 -34.14 -20.24 -11.16
C GLY A 363 -34.16 -19.69 -9.73
N THR A 364 -35.26 -19.09 -9.38
CA THR A 364 -35.70 -18.73 -8.04
C THR A 364 -34.98 -19.56 -6.96
N VAL A 365 -34.31 -18.87 -6.01
CA VAL A 365 -33.85 -19.52 -4.78
C VAL A 365 -35.10 -19.97 -4.06
N ALA A 366 -35.50 -21.20 -4.33
CA ALA A 366 -36.41 -21.87 -3.44
C ALA A 366 -35.62 -22.22 -2.18
N VAL A 367 -35.71 -21.38 -1.17
CA VAL A 367 -35.50 -21.84 0.19
C VAL A 367 -36.54 -22.98 0.31
N SER A 368 -36.08 -24.24 0.51
CA SER A 368 -36.99 -25.35 0.69
C SER A 368 -37.74 -25.11 2.00
N HIS A 369 -38.97 -24.62 1.88
CA HIS A 369 -39.89 -24.51 3.00
C HIS A 369 -40.63 -25.87 3.15
N GLU A 370 -39.81 -26.94 3.31
CA GLU A 370 -40.35 -28.28 3.53
C GLU A 370 -41.23 -28.29 4.79
N GLY A 371 -42.51 -28.57 4.59
CA GLY A 371 -43.53 -28.59 5.65
C GLY A 371 -44.44 -27.38 5.72
N ASP A 372 -44.21 -26.31 4.94
CA ASP A 372 -45.16 -25.18 4.86
C ASP A 372 -46.19 -25.42 3.75
N SER A 373 -47.44 -25.66 4.14
CA SER A 373 -48.54 -25.91 3.20
C SER A 373 -48.92 -24.73 2.31
N GLU A 374 -48.50 -23.52 2.68
CA GLU A 374 -48.75 -22.28 1.95
C GLU A 374 -47.52 -21.75 1.15
N ALA A 375 -46.41 -22.48 1.19
CA ALA A 375 -45.15 -22.02 0.58
C ALA A 375 -45.29 -21.66 -0.91
N ALA A 376 -46.03 -22.49 -1.67
CA ALA A 376 -46.23 -22.25 -3.10
C ALA A 376 -47.06 -20.99 -3.39
N GLU A 377 -48.02 -20.64 -2.53
CA GLU A 377 -48.83 -19.45 -2.64
C GLU A 377 -47.99 -18.18 -2.25
N ILE A 378 -47.18 -18.33 -1.22
CA ILE A 378 -46.27 -17.26 -0.78
C ILE A 378 -45.24 -16.98 -1.87
N ASP A 379 -44.64 -17.99 -2.49
CA ASP A 379 -43.70 -17.85 -3.61
C ASP A 379 -44.33 -17.13 -4.80
N ALA A 380 -45.59 -17.45 -5.14
CA ALA A 380 -46.34 -16.80 -6.20
C ALA A 380 -46.54 -15.29 -5.91
N LEU A 381 -46.91 -14.95 -4.66
CA LEU A 381 -47.06 -13.55 -4.23
C LEU A 381 -45.75 -12.78 -4.22
N VAL A 382 -44.66 -13.40 -3.78
CA VAL A 382 -43.31 -12.78 -3.79
C VAL A 382 -42.85 -12.51 -5.22
N LYS A 383 -43.15 -13.45 -6.15
CA LYS A 383 -42.87 -13.27 -7.58
C LYS A 383 -43.71 -12.13 -8.17
N GLU A 384 -45.03 -12.11 -7.92
CA GLU A 384 -45.91 -11.05 -8.38
C GLU A 384 -45.50 -9.66 -7.87
N ARG A 385 -45.11 -9.55 -6.58
CA ARG A 385 -44.55 -8.33 -6.01
C ARG A 385 -43.31 -7.86 -6.78
N THR A 386 -42.44 -8.79 -7.16
CA THR A 386 -41.22 -8.48 -7.89
C THR A 386 -41.52 -7.98 -9.31
N GLU A 387 -42.49 -8.54 -9.97
CA GLU A 387 -42.96 -8.11 -11.30
C GLU A 387 -43.62 -6.72 -11.23
N ALA A 388 -44.49 -6.48 -10.23
CA ALA A 388 -45.07 -5.18 -9.97
C ALA A 388 -44.00 -4.08 -9.76
N LYS A 389 -42.96 -4.37 -8.96
CA LYS A 389 -41.80 -3.44 -8.80
C LYS A 389 -41.07 -3.16 -10.10
N LYS A 390 -40.85 -4.19 -10.94
CA LYS A 390 -40.20 -4.00 -12.26
C LYS A 390 -41.05 -3.14 -13.19
N ALA A 391 -42.39 -3.32 -13.14
CA ALA A 391 -43.33 -2.51 -13.89
C ALA A 391 -43.56 -1.12 -13.31
N ARG A 392 -42.90 -0.76 -12.19
CA ARG A 392 -43.10 0.48 -11.42
C ARG A 392 -44.51 0.66 -10.85
N ASP A 393 -45.28 -0.42 -10.71
CA ASP A 393 -46.53 -0.43 -10.00
C ASP A 393 -46.28 -0.62 -8.48
N PHE A 394 -45.91 0.44 -7.86
CA PHE A 394 -45.58 0.45 -6.44
C PHE A 394 -46.82 0.23 -5.55
N ALA A 395 -47.99 0.66 -6.01
CA ALA A 395 -49.26 0.46 -5.28
C ALA A 395 -49.57 -1.05 -5.12
N ARG A 396 -49.45 -1.82 -6.20
CA ARG A 396 -49.61 -3.26 -6.20
C ARG A 396 -48.53 -3.97 -5.36
N ALA A 397 -47.28 -3.56 -5.51
CA ALA A 397 -46.18 -4.13 -4.74
C ALA A 397 -46.35 -3.94 -3.23
N ASP A 398 -46.87 -2.79 -2.77
CA ASP A 398 -47.14 -2.50 -1.37
C ASP A 398 -48.39 -3.24 -0.85
N GLU A 399 -49.40 -3.42 -1.68
CA GLU A 399 -50.55 -4.25 -1.34
C GLU A 399 -50.15 -5.71 -1.05
N ILE A 400 -49.32 -6.30 -1.96
CA ILE A 400 -48.83 -7.66 -1.78
C ILE A 400 -47.95 -7.77 -0.54
N ARG A 401 -47.11 -6.78 -0.28
CA ARG A 401 -46.28 -6.72 0.92
C ARG A 401 -47.13 -6.75 2.20
N ARG A 402 -48.20 -5.97 2.26
CA ARG A 402 -49.14 -5.96 3.40
C ARG A 402 -49.84 -7.29 3.58
N ASN A 403 -50.23 -7.96 2.49
CA ASN A 403 -50.81 -9.29 2.52
C ASN A 403 -49.85 -10.32 3.11
N LEU A 404 -48.60 -10.34 2.66
CA LEU A 404 -47.56 -11.22 3.15
C LEU A 404 -47.24 -10.96 4.63
N ASP A 405 -47.17 -9.70 5.04
CA ASP A 405 -46.91 -9.30 6.44
C ASP A 405 -48.09 -9.72 7.37
N ALA A 406 -49.32 -9.61 6.90
CA ALA A 406 -50.51 -10.09 7.62
C ALA A 406 -50.55 -11.64 7.79
N ARG A 407 -49.86 -12.38 6.92
CA ARG A 407 -49.69 -13.84 7.01
C ARG A 407 -48.43 -14.23 7.82
N GLY A 408 -47.77 -13.26 8.47
CA GLY A 408 -46.55 -13.50 9.25
C GLY A 408 -45.34 -13.80 8.38
N VAL A 409 -45.30 -13.36 7.12
CA VAL A 409 -44.21 -13.56 6.18
C VAL A 409 -43.43 -12.27 6.00
N VAL A 410 -42.15 -12.33 6.25
CA VAL A 410 -41.21 -11.23 5.99
C VAL A 410 -40.49 -11.48 4.67
N VAL A 411 -40.54 -10.52 3.76
CA VAL A 411 -39.83 -10.59 2.47
C VAL A 411 -38.67 -9.63 2.48
N THR A 412 -37.47 -10.16 2.31
CA THR A 412 -36.23 -9.41 2.20
C THR A 412 -35.75 -9.38 0.74
N ASP A 413 -35.59 -8.18 0.17
CA ASP A 413 -35.03 -8.04 -1.17
C ASP A 413 -33.52 -8.21 -1.09
N THR A 414 -32.97 -9.27 -1.69
CA THR A 414 -31.55 -9.55 -1.76
C THR A 414 -31.01 -9.28 -3.17
N PRO A 415 -29.70 -9.12 -3.36
CA PRO A 415 -29.08 -9.01 -4.69
C PRO A 415 -29.39 -10.21 -5.60
N ASN A 416 -29.72 -11.35 -5.02
CA ASN A 416 -30.03 -12.60 -5.72
C ASN A 416 -31.54 -12.86 -5.94
N GLY A 417 -32.36 -11.88 -5.58
CA GLY A 417 -33.82 -11.97 -5.63
C GLY A 417 -34.44 -11.89 -4.23
N PRO A 418 -35.75 -11.73 -4.15
CA PRO A 418 -36.47 -11.70 -2.88
C PRO A 418 -36.42 -13.08 -2.20
N VAL A 419 -36.19 -13.07 -0.90
CA VAL A 419 -36.29 -14.26 -0.01
C VAL A 419 -37.34 -13.97 1.03
N TRP A 420 -38.07 -14.97 1.44
CA TRP A 420 -39.06 -14.81 2.49
C TRP A 420 -38.84 -15.80 3.64
N GLU A 421 -39.26 -15.41 4.82
CA GLU A 421 -39.28 -16.25 6.03
C GLU A 421 -40.52 -15.95 6.84
N ARG A 422 -40.98 -16.94 7.65
CA ARG A 422 -42.05 -16.70 8.62
C ARG A 422 -41.50 -16.04 9.89
N LYS A 423 -42.31 -15.11 10.46
CA LYS A 423 -42.02 -14.46 11.76
C LYS A 423 -42.03 -15.43 12.91
#